data_c5f11e4d46f3bfb10249216551bab5eb
#
_entry.id   c5f11e4d46f3bfb10249216551bab5eb
#
_cell.length_a   1.000
_cell.length_b   1.000
_cell.length_c   1.000
_cell.angle_alpha   90.00
_cell.angle_beta   90.00
_cell.angle_gamma   90.00
#
_symmetry.space_group_name_H-M   'P 1'
#
loop_
_entity.id
_entity.type
_entity.pdbx_description
1 polymer ?
#
loop_
_entity_poly.entity_id
_entity_poly.type
_entity_poly.pdbx_seq_one_letter_code
_entity_poly.pdbx_strand_id
1 'polypeptide(L)'
;QWAAAGSLTTDSFTWTPDITREGFEYSVVVENNQLVLKVVDVSGDNGFVWDGGTDRKWINTSIDGWTTKLTGVDTLNDQEIYFSAAEAGEVKVSGTVTPKSVVFNSGTYTLVSDPDNAGYIADSVAPTTLTVNGTANVTLNLANTYTGGTVLNGGTLTIGADDALGTAGDITFNGGTLAYADSAAGRDVTGYDVSSRVKVGDGGALNVSVIGAGDTVSWAGLTADVMGAGTTLTKTGDGTLALGYSGNTLAHLTVEEGTLAFTGGATIGVNPNNATIVRVSEGASLALSGGTVNLHAQLNGAGTITIGTADAAGQVNISNTGNTNFTGRLELLGNGENMSTNANWAAFGAGNTLGGGTIFIDGKGFHFSAGTTAANFEIGATHGTVQNGSSGATYTFSGNLSGSGAWGMSTNVRMTNILTGSLKDFTGTLSTDETSANNSRQVWNFGNGGASVTGAGNAIFGDGAILAGNTGSADAGLAAQYNVNYNNAELVLNALVQGNSNLTHAGTGTLILDQANTATGALGITNADAVVQLGTADKAGQWAGTVLNGAGTLKIVNGSLTSAMTRGEGATAGIVVDSAVSINLGGTN
;
A
#
# COMPACT_ATOMS: atom_id res chain seq x y z
N GLN A 1 46.64 18.73 22.66
CA GLN A 1 46.62 17.91 21.46
C GLN A 1 46.49 16.45 21.89
N TRP A 2 45.36 15.86 21.64
CA TRP A 2 45.12 14.45 21.87
C TRP A 2 45.37 13.75 20.56
N ALA A 3 46.42 12.98 20.45
CA ALA A 3 46.65 12.09 19.32
C ALA A 3 46.01 10.74 19.67
N ALA A 4 44.85 10.47 19.14
CA ALA A 4 44.24 9.15 19.21
C ALA A 4 43.97 8.63 17.81
N ALA A 5 44.41 7.43 17.54
CA ALA A 5 44.00 6.64 16.40
C ALA A 5 42.59 6.12 16.70
N GLY A 6 41.56 6.90 16.35
CA GLY A 6 40.15 6.55 16.51
C GLY A 6 39.29 7.80 16.34
N SER A 7 38.08 7.63 15.81
CA SER A 7 37.10 8.72 15.73
C SER A 7 36.62 9.10 17.14
N LEU A 8 36.70 10.40 17.48
CA LEU A 8 36.05 10.94 18.68
C LEU A 8 34.51 10.81 18.52
N THR A 9 33.86 10.25 19.52
CA THR A 9 32.39 10.21 19.60
C THR A 9 31.91 10.91 20.86
N THR A 10 30.74 11.50 20.84
CA THR A 10 30.10 12.14 21.99
C THR A 10 29.88 11.19 23.16
N ASP A 11 29.68 9.90 22.89
CA ASP A 11 29.41 8.86 23.90
C ASP A 11 30.63 8.56 24.79
N SER A 12 31.79 9.06 24.40
CA SER A 12 33.03 8.86 25.15
C SER A 12 33.26 9.91 26.25
N PHE A 13 32.37 10.90 26.39
CA PHE A 13 32.55 12.01 27.30
C PHE A 13 31.28 12.27 28.11
N THR A 14 31.44 12.26 29.44
CA THR A 14 30.44 12.83 30.34
C THR A 14 31.00 14.18 30.77
N TRP A 15 30.37 15.25 30.35
CA TRP A 15 30.75 16.60 30.80
C TRP A 15 29.66 17.16 31.73
N THR A 16 30.07 17.53 32.90
CA THR A 16 29.22 18.25 33.87
C THR A 16 29.82 19.62 34.03
N PRO A 17 29.19 20.70 33.60
CA PRO A 17 29.74 22.04 33.80
C PRO A 17 29.78 22.41 35.30
N ASP A 18 30.94 22.84 35.75
CA ASP A 18 31.10 23.36 37.11
C ASP A 18 30.35 24.69 37.31
N ILE A 19 30.06 25.38 36.23
CA ILE A 19 29.31 26.64 36.22
C ILE A 19 28.25 26.55 35.13
N THR A 20 27.00 26.47 35.53
CA THR A 20 25.86 26.68 34.63
C THR A 20 25.39 28.11 34.78
N ARG A 21 25.35 28.86 33.70
CA ARG A 21 24.68 30.16 33.68
C ARG A 21 23.24 29.91 33.28
N GLU A 22 22.33 30.41 34.09
CA GLU A 22 20.88 30.31 33.79
C GLU A 22 20.58 30.98 32.42
N GLY A 23 19.80 30.31 31.57
CA GLY A 23 19.49 30.80 30.24
C GLY A 23 20.49 30.40 29.15
N PHE A 24 21.41 29.48 29.41
CA PHE A 24 22.27 28.91 28.41
C PHE A 24 22.17 27.38 28.36
N GLU A 25 22.02 26.83 27.21
CA GLU A 25 22.22 25.39 26.95
C GLU A 25 23.65 25.14 26.53
N TYR A 26 24.23 24.10 27.13
CA TYR A 26 25.60 23.69 26.86
C TYR A 26 25.60 22.29 26.29
N SER A 27 26.11 22.12 25.08
CA SER A 27 26.30 20.81 24.49
C SER A 27 27.72 20.65 23.94
N VAL A 28 28.26 19.44 24.10
CA VAL A 28 29.53 19.09 23.48
C VAL A 28 29.28 18.25 22.28
N VAL A 29 29.68 18.71 21.11
CA VAL A 29 29.53 18.02 19.83
C VAL A 29 30.90 17.75 19.19
N VAL A 30 30.98 16.74 18.36
CA VAL A 30 32.18 16.48 17.57
C VAL A 30 31.98 17.06 16.19
N GLU A 31 32.76 18.10 15.87
CA GLU A 31 32.78 18.71 14.54
C GLU A 31 34.20 18.71 13.99
N ASN A 32 34.38 18.22 12.76
CA ASN A 32 35.69 18.12 12.11
C ASN A 32 36.76 17.40 12.96
N ASN A 33 36.35 16.34 13.65
CA ASN A 33 37.20 15.58 14.59
C ASN A 33 37.76 16.42 15.77
N GLN A 34 37.02 17.44 16.16
CA GLN A 34 37.29 18.28 17.33
C GLN A 34 36.08 18.27 18.26
N LEU A 35 36.32 18.29 19.56
CA LEU A 35 35.29 18.54 20.56
C LEU A 35 34.97 20.04 20.57
N VAL A 36 33.74 20.39 20.24
CA VAL A 36 33.27 21.76 20.20
C VAL A 36 32.21 21.91 21.29
N LEU A 37 32.47 22.84 22.23
CA LEU A 37 31.45 23.28 23.17
C LEU A 37 30.50 24.22 22.44
N LYS A 38 29.28 23.79 22.20
CA LYS A 38 28.20 24.67 21.76
C LYS A 38 27.52 25.27 22.98
N VAL A 39 27.54 26.57 23.05
CA VAL A 39 26.80 27.34 24.03
C VAL A 39 25.69 28.06 23.29
N VAL A 40 24.46 27.64 23.51
CA VAL A 40 23.28 28.28 22.92
C VAL A 40 22.66 29.14 24.01
N ASP A 41 22.54 30.42 23.77
CA ASP A 41 21.75 31.29 24.61
C ASP A 41 20.27 30.99 24.39
N VAL A 42 19.67 30.26 25.31
CA VAL A 42 18.24 29.93 25.30
C VAL A 42 17.44 30.86 26.19
N SER A 43 18.12 31.88 26.79
CA SER A 43 17.46 32.83 27.70
C SER A 43 16.62 33.87 26.95
N GLY A 44 16.73 33.94 25.60
CA GLY A 44 16.15 35.04 24.86
C GLY A 44 16.57 36.39 25.52
N ASP A 45 17.76 36.84 25.24
CA ASP A 45 18.38 37.98 25.98
C ASP A 45 17.51 39.26 25.98
N ASN A 46 16.44 39.32 25.21
CA ASN A 46 15.53 40.45 25.10
C ASN A 46 14.05 40.06 25.17
N GLY A 47 13.67 38.97 25.85
CA GLY A 47 12.29 38.51 25.90
C GLY A 47 11.81 38.05 27.28
N PHE A 48 10.61 37.53 27.33
CA PHE A 48 9.95 37.00 28.51
C PHE A 48 9.88 35.47 28.41
N VAL A 49 10.31 34.79 29.49
CA VAL A 49 10.24 33.32 29.61
C VAL A 49 9.08 32.95 30.53
N TRP A 50 8.24 32.02 30.08
CA TRP A 50 7.12 31.51 30.87
C TRP A 50 7.59 30.76 32.11
N ASP A 51 7.10 31.18 33.29
CA ASP A 51 7.37 30.55 34.57
C ASP A 51 6.11 30.06 35.33
N GLY A 52 4.94 30.12 34.68
CA GLY A 52 3.69 29.53 35.12
C GLY A 52 2.73 30.49 35.82
N GLY A 53 3.21 31.47 36.52
CA GLY A 53 2.38 32.39 37.32
C GLY A 53 1.44 31.71 38.32
N THR A 54 0.64 32.48 38.99
CA THR A 54 -0.28 31.98 40.04
C THR A 54 -1.54 31.30 39.47
N ASP A 55 -2.01 31.73 38.29
CA ASP A 55 -3.26 31.25 37.65
C ASP A 55 -3.09 30.70 36.22
N ARG A 56 -1.82 30.63 35.79
CA ARG A 56 -1.43 30.16 34.43
C ARG A 56 -2.09 30.95 33.30
N LYS A 57 -2.31 32.24 33.52
CA LYS A 57 -2.89 33.14 32.52
C LYS A 57 -1.81 33.94 31.81
N TRP A 58 -1.87 33.96 30.50
CA TRP A 58 -1.12 34.88 29.65
C TRP A 58 -2.00 36.10 29.33
N ILE A 59 -1.66 37.22 29.90
CA ILE A 59 -2.36 38.50 29.75
C ILE A 59 -1.35 39.54 29.24
N ASN A 60 -1.69 40.28 28.22
CA ASN A 60 -0.77 41.22 27.57
C ASN A 60 -0.29 42.34 28.49
N THR A 61 -1.10 42.73 29.48
CA THR A 61 -0.85 43.81 30.41
C THR A 61 -0.31 43.36 31.79
N SER A 62 0.06 42.08 31.91
CA SER A 62 0.58 41.52 33.15
C SER A 62 1.80 40.68 32.86
N ILE A 63 2.84 40.85 33.66
CA ILE A 63 4.06 40.03 33.65
C ILE A 63 4.04 38.93 34.74
N ASP A 64 2.91 38.72 35.42
CA ASP A 64 2.75 37.56 36.31
C ASP A 64 2.81 36.27 35.51
N GLY A 65 3.66 35.35 35.92
CA GLY A 65 3.94 34.13 35.15
C GLY A 65 5.08 34.25 34.13
N TRP A 66 5.85 35.32 34.20
CA TRP A 66 6.94 35.58 33.27
C TRP A 66 8.21 36.08 33.94
N THR A 67 9.31 35.47 33.61
CA THR A 67 10.65 35.94 33.96
C THR A 67 11.28 36.69 32.80
N THR A 68 11.94 37.82 33.07
CA THR A 68 12.64 38.60 32.05
C THR A 68 13.90 39.26 32.63
N LYS A 69 14.89 39.46 31.78
CA LYS A 69 16.08 40.29 32.07
C LYS A 69 15.88 41.75 31.65
N LEU A 70 14.77 42.04 31.01
CA LEU A 70 14.45 43.41 30.63
C LEU A 70 14.09 44.23 31.88
N THR A 71 14.60 45.45 31.97
CA THR A 71 14.29 46.37 33.04
C THR A 71 13.34 47.47 32.55
N GLY A 72 12.31 47.77 33.38
CA GLY A 72 11.35 48.81 33.07
C GLY A 72 10.30 48.44 32.01
N VAL A 73 10.11 47.13 31.73
CA VAL A 73 9.05 46.59 30.86
C VAL A 73 8.05 45.90 31.77
N ASP A 74 6.80 46.34 31.70
CA ASP A 74 5.68 45.88 32.53
C ASP A 74 4.52 45.32 31.71
N THR A 75 4.76 45.09 30.41
CA THR A 75 3.78 44.55 29.46
C THR A 75 4.44 43.58 28.48
N LEU A 76 3.71 42.57 28.03
CA LEU A 76 4.14 41.57 27.04
C LEU A 76 3.90 42.04 25.61
N ASN A 77 3.33 43.23 25.45
CA ASN A 77 3.03 43.80 24.14
C ASN A 77 4.32 44.05 23.35
N ASP A 78 4.37 43.55 22.08
CA ASP A 78 5.53 43.68 21.18
C ASP A 78 6.83 43.07 21.76
N GLN A 79 6.72 42.07 22.64
CA GLN A 79 7.86 41.39 23.27
C GLN A 79 8.04 39.98 22.64
N GLU A 80 9.26 39.46 22.77
CA GLU A 80 9.58 38.09 22.43
C GLU A 80 9.21 37.17 23.59
N ILE A 81 8.43 36.11 23.32
CA ILE A 81 7.84 35.23 24.33
C ILE A 81 8.42 33.83 24.18
N TYR A 82 8.94 33.27 25.24
CA TYR A 82 9.60 31.97 25.22
C TYR A 82 8.95 30.97 26.18
N PHE A 83 8.79 29.73 25.72
CA PHE A 83 8.36 28.58 26.53
C PHE A 83 9.48 27.53 26.51
N SER A 84 10.08 27.26 27.69
CA SER A 84 11.30 26.46 27.81
C SER A 84 11.22 25.43 28.95
N ALA A 85 10.27 24.53 28.92
CA ALA A 85 10.05 23.36 29.81
C ALA A 85 9.74 23.65 31.29
N ALA A 86 10.16 24.76 31.84
CA ALA A 86 9.94 25.10 33.26
C ALA A 86 8.43 25.09 33.54
N GLU A 87 7.55 25.13 33.67
CA GLU A 87 6.10 25.21 33.90
C GLU A 87 5.27 24.74 32.67
N ALA A 88 5.62 23.58 32.15
CA ALA A 88 4.82 22.94 31.10
C ALA A 88 3.36 22.67 31.55
N GLY A 89 2.44 22.54 30.57
CA GLY A 89 1.02 22.27 30.79
C GLY A 89 0.10 23.29 30.16
N GLU A 90 -1.12 23.45 30.68
CA GLU A 90 -2.11 24.37 30.15
C GLU A 90 -1.73 25.84 30.39
N VAL A 91 -1.89 26.66 29.35
CA VAL A 91 -1.71 28.12 29.41
C VAL A 91 -2.99 28.78 28.91
N LYS A 92 -3.63 29.59 29.73
CA LYS A 92 -4.86 30.30 29.40
C LYS A 92 -4.54 31.66 28.79
N VAL A 93 -4.78 31.81 27.53
CA VAL A 93 -4.65 33.09 26.82
C VAL A 93 -5.88 33.93 27.12
N SER A 94 -5.69 35.09 27.79
CA SER A 94 -6.78 35.95 28.25
C SER A 94 -6.79 37.29 27.52
N GLY A 95 -7.83 37.53 26.76
CA GLY A 95 -7.95 38.69 25.87
C GLY A 95 -6.95 38.63 24.71
N THR A 96 -6.81 39.73 23.98
CA THR A 96 -5.88 39.81 22.85
C THR A 96 -4.45 39.95 23.34
N VAL A 97 -3.59 39.01 23.02
CA VAL A 97 -2.15 39.11 23.25
C VAL A 97 -1.40 39.39 21.97
N THR A 98 -0.48 40.33 21.99
CA THR A 98 0.20 40.87 20.78
C THR A 98 1.72 40.81 20.95
N PRO A 99 2.30 39.60 21.05
CA PRO A 99 3.75 39.45 21.15
C PRO A 99 4.41 39.76 19.80
N LYS A 100 5.69 40.11 19.80
CA LYS A 100 6.53 40.20 18.62
C LYS A 100 6.76 38.81 18.01
N SER A 101 7.05 37.83 18.89
CA SER A 101 7.21 36.43 18.52
C SER A 101 6.86 35.50 19.69
N VAL A 102 6.46 34.27 19.37
CA VAL A 102 6.22 33.20 20.33
C VAL A 102 7.12 32.01 19.97
N VAL A 103 7.96 31.59 20.91
CA VAL A 103 8.95 30.54 20.68
C VAL A 103 8.80 29.45 21.73
N PHE A 104 8.56 28.23 21.28
CA PHE A 104 8.54 27.03 22.13
C PHE A 104 9.85 26.26 21.92
N ASN A 105 10.71 26.21 22.92
CA ASN A 105 12.00 25.55 22.84
C ASN A 105 11.94 24.08 23.30
N SER A 106 11.18 23.82 24.37
CA SER A 106 11.02 22.48 24.96
C SER A 106 9.79 22.44 25.87
N GLY A 107 9.38 21.24 26.29
CA GLY A 107 8.22 21.04 27.15
C GLY A 107 6.92 20.77 26.39
N THR A 108 5.88 20.43 27.14
CA THR A 108 4.55 20.18 26.61
C THR A 108 3.57 21.25 27.04
N TYR A 109 3.02 21.99 26.12
CA TYR A 109 2.11 23.10 26.36
C TYR A 109 0.79 22.93 25.63
N THR A 110 -0.31 23.29 26.28
CA THR A 110 -1.62 23.42 25.66
C THR A 110 -2.12 24.84 25.86
N LEU A 111 -2.15 25.61 24.80
CA LEU A 111 -2.71 26.95 24.84
C LEU A 111 -4.23 26.88 24.60
N VAL A 112 -4.99 27.44 25.53
CA VAL A 112 -6.44 27.52 25.46
C VAL A 112 -6.91 28.96 25.62
N SER A 113 -8.07 29.28 25.02
CA SER A 113 -8.73 30.56 25.28
C SER A 113 -9.23 30.59 26.73
N ASP A 114 -8.97 31.69 27.45
CA ASP A 114 -9.47 31.87 28.84
C ASP A 114 -11.01 31.90 28.82
N PRO A 115 -11.69 31.03 29.60
CA PRO A 115 -13.15 30.99 29.60
C PRO A 115 -13.79 32.28 30.15
N ASP A 116 -13.08 33.03 31.02
CA ASP A 116 -13.57 34.27 31.62
C ASP A 116 -13.36 35.49 30.72
N ASN A 117 -12.35 35.42 29.81
CA ASN A 117 -12.01 36.50 28.89
C ASN A 117 -11.36 35.93 27.63
N ALA A 118 -12.20 35.56 26.68
CA ALA A 118 -11.78 34.87 25.46
C ALA A 118 -10.53 35.50 24.83
N GLY A 119 -9.47 34.68 24.68
CA GLY A 119 -8.16 35.17 24.28
C GLY A 119 -7.64 34.49 23.03
N TYR A 120 -6.74 35.20 22.34
CA TYR A 120 -6.06 34.77 21.13
C TYR A 120 -4.76 35.55 20.92
N ILE A 121 -3.89 35.00 20.07
CA ILE A 121 -2.64 35.63 19.65
C ILE A 121 -2.89 36.43 18.36
N ALA A 122 -2.53 37.69 18.37
CA ALA A 122 -2.64 38.61 17.24
C ALA A 122 -1.29 39.26 16.93
N ASP A 123 -1.21 39.96 15.82
CA ASP A 123 -0.04 40.74 15.46
C ASP A 123 0.21 41.88 16.46
N SER A 124 1.48 42.17 16.65
CA SER A 124 1.95 43.37 17.36
C SER A 124 2.04 44.56 16.37
N VAL A 125 3.06 45.43 16.53
CA VAL A 125 3.37 46.45 15.54
C VAL A 125 3.81 45.87 14.19
N ALA A 126 4.40 44.69 14.25
CA ALA A 126 4.79 43.84 13.09
C ALA A 126 4.06 42.50 13.12
N PRO A 127 4.02 41.77 12.00
CA PRO A 127 3.48 40.41 11.98
C PRO A 127 4.14 39.50 13.01
N THR A 128 3.35 38.93 13.91
CA THR A 128 3.80 38.00 14.94
C THR A 128 4.13 36.64 14.34
N THR A 129 5.26 36.06 14.69
CA THR A 129 5.67 34.72 14.28
C THR A 129 5.54 33.72 15.43
N LEU A 130 5.21 32.45 15.11
CA LEU A 130 5.22 31.35 16.06
C LEU A 130 6.30 30.33 15.64
N THR A 131 7.17 29.94 16.56
CA THR A 131 8.26 28.98 16.29
C THR A 131 8.21 27.82 17.29
N VAL A 132 8.32 26.60 16.78
CA VAL A 132 8.47 25.39 17.59
C VAL A 132 9.82 24.77 17.31
N ASN A 133 10.63 24.61 18.36
CA ASN A 133 11.99 24.11 18.33
C ASN A 133 12.14 22.78 19.08
N GLY A 134 13.27 22.14 18.88
CA GLY A 134 13.77 21.04 19.71
C GLY A 134 12.75 19.92 19.93
N THR A 135 12.38 19.69 21.17
CA THR A 135 11.43 18.64 21.58
C THR A 135 10.11 19.20 22.10
N ALA A 136 9.81 20.46 21.82
CA ALA A 136 8.57 21.07 22.29
C ALA A 136 7.34 20.37 21.71
N ASN A 137 6.32 20.16 22.55
CA ASN A 137 5.05 19.56 22.21
C ASN A 137 3.94 20.59 22.48
N VAL A 138 3.39 21.17 21.45
CA VAL A 138 2.49 22.32 21.59
C VAL A 138 1.14 22.00 20.98
N THR A 139 0.08 22.22 21.75
CA THR A 139 -1.30 22.15 21.24
C THR A 139 -1.92 23.55 21.30
N LEU A 140 -2.44 24.03 20.18
CA LEU A 140 -3.16 25.29 20.09
C LEU A 140 -4.66 25.03 19.99
N ASN A 141 -5.37 25.19 21.13
CA ASN A 141 -6.82 25.03 21.22
C ASN A 141 -7.54 26.39 21.21
N LEU A 142 -7.07 27.30 20.37
CA LEU A 142 -7.66 28.63 20.22
C LEU A 142 -7.43 29.12 18.79
N ALA A 143 -8.41 29.83 18.24
CA ALA A 143 -8.28 30.51 16.97
C ALA A 143 -7.39 31.76 17.16
N ASN A 144 -6.38 31.93 16.31
CA ASN A 144 -5.44 33.04 16.34
C ASN A 144 -5.57 33.90 15.10
N THR A 145 -5.06 35.15 15.16
CA THR A 145 -5.16 36.10 14.05
C THR A 145 -3.80 36.63 13.60
N TYR A 146 -2.70 36.11 14.13
CA TYR A 146 -1.35 36.54 13.74
C TYR A 146 -1.08 36.22 12.25
N THR A 147 -0.21 37.02 11.61
CA THR A 147 0.06 36.92 10.18
C THR A 147 1.52 36.65 9.80
N GLY A 148 2.43 36.61 10.78
CA GLY A 148 3.87 36.42 10.55
C GLY A 148 4.27 34.98 10.19
N GLY A 149 3.33 34.04 10.26
CA GLY A 149 3.56 32.64 9.92
C GLY A 149 4.04 31.78 11.09
N THR A 150 4.29 30.50 10.77
CA THR A 150 4.66 29.46 11.75
C THR A 150 5.89 28.72 11.26
N VAL A 151 6.87 28.48 12.12
CA VAL A 151 8.11 27.77 11.82
C VAL A 151 8.25 26.52 12.68
N LEU A 152 8.38 25.37 12.06
CA LEU A 152 8.58 24.07 12.72
C LEU A 152 10.03 23.63 12.51
N ASN A 153 10.92 23.93 13.47
CA ASN A 153 12.31 23.50 13.44
C ASN A 153 12.51 22.13 14.12
N GLY A 154 11.55 21.69 14.92
CA GLY A 154 11.55 20.43 15.64
C GLY A 154 10.26 20.25 16.42
N GLY A 155 10.15 19.20 17.22
CA GLY A 155 9.00 18.93 18.07
C GLY A 155 7.70 18.71 17.30
N THR A 156 6.56 18.90 17.98
CA THR A 156 5.22 18.72 17.43
C THR A 156 4.34 19.92 17.73
N LEU A 157 3.69 20.45 16.70
CA LEU A 157 2.64 21.46 16.84
C LEU A 157 1.30 20.85 16.45
N THR A 158 0.39 20.77 17.41
CA THR A 158 -0.95 20.22 17.20
C THR A 158 -1.98 21.34 17.01
N ILE A 159 -2.67 21.30 15.89
CA ILE A 159 -3.85 22.12 15.61
C ILE A 159 -5.02 21.56 16.39
N GLY A 160 -5.55 22.33 17.34
CA GLY A 160 -6.69 21.93 18.18
C GLY A 160 -7.92 22.83 18.00
N ALA A 161 -7.85 23.82 17.11
CA ALA A 161 -8.96 24.68 16.71
C ALA A 161 -8.76 25.17 15.28
N ASP A 162 -9.83 25.57 14.60
CA ASP A 162 -9.74 26.31 13.35
C ASP A 162 -8.96 27.61 13.56
N ASP A 163 -8.26 28.06 12.53
CA ASP A 163 -7.39 29.26 12.57
C ASP A 163 -6.30 29.22 13.66
N ALA A 164 -6.01 28.06 14.27
CA ALA A 164 -4.98 27.95 15.31
C ALA A 164 -3.62 28.51 14.86
N LEU A 165 -3.28 28.38 13.58
CA LEU A 165 -2.02 28.86 12.99
C LEU A 165 -2.11 30.28 12.42
N GLY A 166 -3.03 31.11 12.94
CA GLY A 166 -3.26 32.45 12.44
C GLY A 166 -3.87 32.49 11.03
N THR A 167 -4.07 33.70 10.51
CA THR A 167 -4.85 33.91 9.29
C THR A 167 -3.99 34.05 8.02
N ALA A 168 -2.67 34.24 8.16
CA ALA A 168 -1.75 34.40 7.02
C ALA A 168 -0.32 33.95 7.40
N GLY A 169 0.63 34.18 6.48
CA GLY A 169 2.03 33.80 6.62
C GLY A 169 2.30 32.33 6.28
N ASP A 170 3.53 32.03 5.98
CA ASP A 170 3.97 30.68 5.61
C ASP A 170 4.03 29.76 6.82
N ILE A 171 3.81 28.46 6.59
CA ILE A 171 4.05 27.38 7.55
C ILE A 171 5.30 26.62 7.09
N THR A 172 6.44 26.93 7.69
CA THR A 172 7.75 26.45 7.24
C THR A 172 8.17 25.21 8.02
N PHE A 173 8.43 24.12 7.30
CA PHE A 173 8.96 22.87 7.86
C PHE A 173 10.48 22.80 7.68
N ASN A 174 11.20 22.83 8.81
CA ASN A 174 12.64 22.62 8.88
C ASN A 174 13.00 21.33 9.63
N GLY A 175 11.99 20.58 10.16
CA GLY A 175 12.23 19.33 10.87
C GLY A 175 11.15 18.90 11.85
N GLY A 176 10.19 19.75 12.20
CA GLY A 176 9.10 19.42 13.14
C GLY A 176 7.92 18.69 12.48
N THR A 177 6.93 18.32 13.29
CA THR A 177 5.68 17.67 12.89
C THR A 177 4.50 18.60 13.11
N LEU A 178 3.63 18.74 12.10
CA LEU A 178 2.31 19.34 12.23
C LEU A 178 1.28 18.25 12.48
N ALA A 179 0.54 18.35 13.57
CA ALA A 179 -0.48 17.38 13.94
C ALA A 179 -1.87 18.03 13.94
N TYR A 180 -2.89 17.24 13.60
CA TYR A 180 -4.30 17.59 13.76
C TYR A 180 -4.86 16.80 14.94
N ALA A 181 -5.54 17.50 15.86
CA ALA A 181 -6.11 16.90 17.05
C ALA A 181 -7.24 15.91 16.68
N ASP A 182 -7.47 14.95 17.56
CA ASP A 182 -8.55 13.97 17.43
C ASP A 182 -9.92 14.65 17.62
N SER A 183 -10.78 14.55 16.60
CA SER A 183 -12.15 15.09 16.63
C SER A 183 -13.03 14.42 17.69
N ALA A 184 -12.77 13.16 18.01
CA ALA A 184 -13.47 12.45 19.09
C ALA A 184 -13.19 13.05 20.48
N ALA A 185 -12.10 13.82 20.63
CA ALA A 185 -11.84 14.61 21.83
C ALA A 185 -12.62 15.95 21.89
N GLY A 186 -13.56 16.15 20.98
CA GLY A 186 -14.40 17.35 20.89
C GLY A 186 -13.74 18.53 20.18
N ARG A 187 -12.74 18.26 19.32
CA ARG A 187 -11.97 19.25 18.58
C ARG A 187 -11.94 18.90 17.09
N ASP A 188 -13.05 19.16 16.41
CA ASP A 188 -13.14 18.93 14.97
C ASP A 188 -12.40 20.03 14.20
N VAL A 189 -11.21 19.71 13.73
CA VAL A 189 -10.35 20.57 12.90
C VAL A 189 -10.11 19.95 11.51
N THR A 190 -10.91 18.97 11.14
CA THR A 190 -10.74 18.25 9.86
C THR A 190 -10.96 19.14 8.64
N GLY A 191 -11.75 20.21 8.79
CA GLY A 191 -11.99 21.21 7.74
C GLY A 191 -10.89 22.28 7.58
N TYR A 192 -9.91 22.33 8.48
CA TYR A 192 -8.89 23.38 8.46
C TYR A 192 -7.71 23.04 7.53
N ASP A 193 -7.82 23.43 6.27
CA ASP A 193 -6.79 23.24 5.24
C ASP A 193 -5.75 24.38 5.28
N VAL A 194 -4.54 24.06 5.69
CA VAL A 194 -3.40 25.01 5.74
C VAL A 194 -2.41 24.79 4.60
N SER A 195 -2.67 23.87 3.71
CA SER A 195 -1.71 23.37 2.72
C SER A 195 -1.17 24.42 1.74
N SER A 196 -1.97 25.45 1.41
CA SER A 196 -1.53 26.55 0.54
C SER A 196 -0.42 27.42 1.16
N ARG A 197 -0.27 27.38 2.47
CA ARG A 197 0.73 28.13 3.24
C ARG A 197 1.99 27.32 3.53
N VAL A 198 1.99 26.01 3.27
CA VAL A 198 3.10 25.10 3.56
C VAL A 198 4.33 25.43 2.71
N LYS A 199 5.49 25.49 3.36
CA LYS A 199 6.82 25.61 2.75
C LYS A 199 7.73 24.53 3.34
N VAL A 200 8.52 23.92 2.47
CA VAL A 200 9.56 22.97 2.85
C VAL A 200 10.85 23.41 2.20
N GLY A 201 11.94 23.45 2.94
CA GLY A 201 13.25 23.76 2.36
C GLY A 201 13.74 22.66 1.41
N ASP A 202 14.74 22.94 0.60
CA ASP A 202 15.32 21.99 -0.35
C ASP A 202 15.82 20.72 0.40
N GLY A 203 15.29 19.55 0.01
CA GLY A 203 15.60 18.29 0.69
C GLY A 203 14.99 18.14 2.09
N GLY A 204 14.03 18.98 2.44
CA GLY A 204 13.40 19.01 3.75
C GLY A 204 12.37 17.90 3.97
N ALA A 205 11.94 17.77 5.23
CA ALA A 205 10.96 16.80 5.67
C ALA A 205 9.60 17.49 5.95
N LEU A 206 8.56 16.98 5.31
CA LEU A 206 7.17 17.33 5.58
C LEU A 206 6.56 16.20 6.43
N ASN A 207 6.43 16.44 7.74
CA ASN A 207 5.87 15.47 8.66
C ASN A 207 4.48 15.93 9.10
N VAL A 208 3.46 15.11 8.82
CA VAL A 208 2.07 15.43 9.15
C VAL A 208 1.45 14.26 9.91
N SER A 209 0.78 14.58 11.01
CA SER A 209 0.03 13.63 11.83
C SER A 209 -1.46 13.96 11.83
N VAL A 210 -2.30 12.96 11.59
CA VAL A 210 -3.75 13.05 11.82
C VAL A 210 -4.08 12.06 12.92
N ILE A 211 -4.37 12.56 14.14
CA ILE A 211 -4.38 11.74 15.36
C ILE A 211 -5.63 10.85 15.39
N GLY A 212 -6.81 11.40 15.13
CA GLY A 212 -8.08 10.67 15.25
C GLY A 212 -8.27 9.62 14.16
N ALA A 213 -8.47 8.37 14.54
CA ALA A 213 -8.63 7.24 13.59
C ALA A 213 -9.80 7.39 12.60
N GLY A 214 -10.86 8.13 13.00
CA GLY A 214 -12.00 8.43 12.12
C GLY A 214 -11.85 9.71 11.30
N ASP A 215 -10.80 10.48 11.52
CA ASP A 215 -10.63 11.80 10.96
C ASP A 215 -10.03 11.77 9.56
N THR A 216 -10.51 12.67 8.72
CA THR A 216 -9.93 12.91 7.40
C THR A 216 -9.62 14.40 7.25
N VAL A 217 -8.35 14.73 7.12
CA VAL A 217 -7.88 16.07 6.82
C VAL A 217 -7.55 16.16 5.33
N SER A 218 -8.13 17.14 4.65
CA SER A 218 -7.96 17.31 3.20
C SER A 218 -7.07 18.53 2.90
N TRP A 219 -5.96 18.29 2.21
CA TRP A 219 -5.03 19.31 1.75
C TRP A 219 -5.12 19.48 0.23
N ALA A 220 -5.74 20.57 -0.21
CA ALA A 220 -5.96 20.86 -1.63
C ALA A 220 -4.96 21.89 -2.21
N GLY A 221 -4.30 22.67 -1.37
CA GLY A 221 -3.49 23.83 -1.77
C GLY A 221 -1.98 23.57 -1.90
N LEU A 222 -1.52 22.34 -1.85
CA LEU A 222 -0.09 22.01 -2.00
C LEU A 222 0.44 22.46 -3.38
N THR A 223 1.70 22.89 -3.41
CA THR A 223 2.37 23.35 -4.63
C THR A 223 3.46 22.39 -5.09
N ALA A 224 3.90 22.55 -6.35
CA ALA A 224 5.00 21.74 -6.90
C ALA A 224 6.32 21.93 -6.13
N ASP A 225 6.56 23.10 -5.55
CA ASP A 225 7.76 23.39 -4.77
C ASP A 225 7.80 22.57 -3.47
N VAL A 226 6.63 22.34 -2.85
CA VAL A 226 6.52 21.53 -1.62
C VAL A 226 6.63 20.03 -1.93
N MET A 227 6.02 19.59 -3.04
CA MET A 227 5.97 18.19 -3.44
C MET A 227 7.08 17.83 -4.46
N GLY A 228 8.13 18.65 -4.52
CA GLY A 228 9.21 18.56 -5.49
C GLY A 228 10.29 17.53 -5.15
N ALA A 229 11.27 17.43 -6.04
CA ALA A 229 12.40 16.54 -5.90
C ALA A 229 13.23 16.89 -4.67
N GLY A 230 13.45 15.90 -3.80
CA GLY A 230 14.20 16.05 -2.56
C GLY A 230 13.36 16.12 -1.30
N THR A 231 12.07 16.44 -1.38
CA THR A 231 11.19 16.44 -0.21
C THR A 231 10.85 15.01 0.23
N THR A 232 10.94 14.76 1.54
CA THR A 232 10.43 13.54 2.17
C THR A 232 9.10 13.84 2.85
N LEU A 233 8.05 13.06 2.52
CA LEU A 233 6.76 13.14 3.19
C LEU A 233 6.60 11.96 4.15
N THR A 234 6.31 12.28 5.43
CA THR A 234 5.96 11.27 6.45
C THR A 234 4.57 11.54 7.00
N LYS A 235 3.70 10.54 6.95
CA LYS A 235 2.36 10.54 7.55
C LYS A 235 2.36 9.63 8.76
N THR A 236 1.92 10.18 9.90
CA THR A 236 1.72 9.48 11.17
C THR A 236 0.31 9.70 11.71
N GLY A 237 -0.04 9.04 12.83
CA GLY A 237 -1.37 9.06 13.45
C GLY A 237 -2.40 8.25 12.67
N ASP A 238 -3.43 7.78 13.36
CA ASP A 238 -4.37 6.76 12.86
C ASP A 238 -5.36 7.26 11.80
N GLY A 239 -5.54 8.58 11.68
CA GLY A 239 -6.46 9.20 10.72
C GLY A 239 -5.93 9.26 9.29
N THR A 240 -6.71 9.89 8.43
CA THR A 240 -6.43 10.05 7.00
C THR A 240 -5.95 11.46 6.67
N LEU A 241 -4.82 11.55 5.95
CA LEU A 241 -4.42 12.77 5.25
C LEU A 241 -4.72 12.59 3.75
N ALA A 242 -5.63 13.38 3.21
CA ALA A 242 -6.01 13.36 1.80
C ALA A 242 -5.36 14.52 1.04
N LEU A 243 -4.59 14.23 0.00
CA LEU A 243 -3.87 15.19 -0.81
C LEU A 243 -4.51 15.31 -2.19
N GLY A 244 -4.92 16.52 -2.57
CA GLY A 244 -5.47 16.83 -3.90
C GLY A 244 -4.42 17.01 -5.01
N TYR A 245 -3.15 17.00 -4.67
CA TYR A 245 -2.06 17.27 -5.61
C TYR A 245 -1.65 16.03 -6.40
N SER A 246 -1.51 16.15 -7.73
CA SER A 246 -1.25 15.02 -8.64
C SER A 246 0.18 14.92 -9.19
N GLY A 247 1.00 15.95 -9.07
CA GLY A 247 2.33 16.03 -9.71
C GLY A 247 3.50 15.83 -8.75
N ASN A 248 3.59 14.66 -8.10
CA ASN A 248 4.56 14.40 -7.03
C ASN A 248 5.90 13.88 -7.55
N THR A 249 6.98 14.59 -7.23
CA THR A 249 8.36 14.15 -7.48
C THR A 249 9.14 13.97 -6.18
N LEU A 250 8.47 13.51 -5.12
CA LEU A 250 9.05 13.31 -3.79
C LEU A 250 10.28 12.39 -3.82
N ALA A 251 11.27 12.67 -2.97
CA ALA A 251 12.41 11.79 -2.77
C ALA A 251 12.00 10.49 -2.07
N HIS A 252 11.21 10.64 -1.00
CA HIS A 252 10.69 9.51 -0.22
C HIS A 252 9.28 9.80 0.27
N LEU A 253 8.50 8.73 0.38
CA LEU A 253 7.16 8.74 0.97
C LEU A 253 7.10 7.65 2.04
N THR A 254 6.73 8.03 3.26
CA THR A 254 6.54 7.06 4.35
C THR A 254 5.14 7.23 4.95
N VAL A 255 4.41 6.13 5.06
CA VAL A 255 3.17 6.06 5.84
C VAL A 255 3.46 5.12 7.00
N GLU A 256 3.57 5.70 8.20
CA GLU A 256 3.88 4.94 9.41
C GLU A 256 2.61 4.42 10.08
N GLU A 257 1.55 5.24 10.09
CA GLU A 257 0.26 4.95 10.73
C GLU A 257 -0.89 5.54 9.90
N GLY A 258 -2.10 4.99 10.06
CA GLY A 258 -3.31 5.47 9.40
C GLY A 258 -3.24 5.46 7.87
N THR A 259 -3.85 6.44 7.24
CA THR A 259 -3.95 6.49 5.77
C THR A 259 -3.40 7.77 5.19
N LEU A 260 -2.57 7.64 4.15
CA LEU A 260 -2.27 8.74 3.23
C LEU A 260 -3.01 8.49 1.91
N ALA A 261 -3.82 9.45 1.48
CA ALA A 261 -4.62 9.32 0.26
C ALA A 261 -4.24 10.39 -0.77
N PHE A 262 -4.07 10.01 -2.03
CA PHE A 262 -3.99 10.92 -3.18
C PHE A 262 -5.28 10.79 -3.98
N THR A 263 -6.03 11.88 -4.09
CA THR A 263 -7.39 11.89 -4.67
C THR A 263 -7.47 12.46 -6.09
N GLY A 264 -6.41 13.06 -6.60
CA GLY A 264 -6.34 13.69 -7.92
C GLY A 264 -5.55 12.90 -8.98
N GLY A 265 -5.32 11.62 -8.77
CA GLY A 265 -4.26 10.88 -9.45
C GLY A 265 -2.91 11.12 -8.75
N ALA A 266 -1.88 10.37 -9.12
CA ALA A 266 -0.56 10.57 -8.53
C ALA A 266 0.56 10.13 -9.47
N THR A 267 1.65 10.90 -9.48
CA THR A 267 2.93 10.44 -10.01
C THR A 267 3.94 10.46 -8.88
N ILE A 268 4.35 9.30 -8.38
CA ILE A 268 5.26 9.18 -7.25
C ILE A 268 6.60 8.62 -7.74
N GLY A 269 7.64 9.43 -7.59
CA GLY A 269 8.98 9.14 -8.11
C GLY A 269 9.19 9.65 -9.54
N VAL A 270 10.45 9.83 -9.91
CA VAL A 270 10.87 10.37 -11.21
C VAL A 270 11.54 9.26 -12.00
N ASN A 271 10.80 8.59 -12.89
CA ASN A 271 11.30 7.57 -13.84
C ASN A 271 12.08 6.37 -13.22
N PRO A 272 12.03 5.16 -13.79
CA PRO A 272 12.37 3.88 -13.15
C PRO A 272 13.79 3.69 -12.60
N ASN A 273 14.66 4.65 -12.76
CA ASN A 273 16.04 4.62 -12.25
C ASN A 273 16.25 5.45 -10.98
N ASN A 274 15.21 5.94 -10.35
CA ASN A 274 15.33 6.84 -9.22
C ASN A 274 15.25 6.11 -7.87
N ALA A 275 16.04 6.60 -6.91
CA ALA A 275 16.12 6.10 -5.54
C ALA A 275 14.88 6.46 -4.69
N THR A 276 13.77 6.90 -5.29
CA THR A 276 12.54 7.16 -4.57
C THR A 276 12.01 5.89 -3.92
N ILE A 277 11.75 5.96 -2.63
CA ILE A 277 11.20 4.85 -1.85
C ILE A 277 9.82 5.25 -1.34
N VAL A 278 8.85 4.37 -1.54
CA VAL A 278 7.55 4.40 -0.88
C VAL A 278 7.54 3.31 0.18
N ARG A 279 7.48 3.70 1.43
CA ARG A 279 7.37 2.79 2.56
C ARG A 279 5.98 2.88 3.18
N VAL A 280 5.31 1.74 3.32
CA VAL A 280 4.05 1.63 4.04
C VAL A 280 4.22 0.61 5.15
N SER A 281 4.13 1.06 6.40
CA SER A 281 4.31 0.22 7.58
C SER A 281 3.13 -0.74 7.75
N GLU A 282 3.33 -1.82 8.49
CA GLU A 282 2.25 -2.75 8.85
C GLU A 282 1.12 -1.99 9.56
N GLY A 283 -0.13 -2.25 9.16
CA GLY A 283 -1.31 -1.54 9.66
C GLY A 283 -1.57 -0.18 9.01
N ALA A 284 -0.59 0.40 8.31
CA ALA A 284 -0.77 1.65 7.58
C ALA A 284 -1.24 1.44 6.13
N SER A 285 -1.80 2.49 5.52
CA SER A 285 -2.37 2.43 4.17
C SER A 285 -1.95 3.63 3.31
N LEU A 286 -1.60 3.35 2.05
CA LEU A 286 -1.45 4.35 0.98
C LEU A 286 -2.57 4.14 -0.03
N ALA A 287 -3.47 5.12 -0.18
CA ALA A 287 -4.59 5.08 -1.12
C ALA A 287 -4.33 6.02 -2.31
N LEU A 288 -4.41 5.50 -3.52
CA LEU A 288 -4.16 6.22 -4.76
C LEU A 288 -5.40 6.15 -5.65
N SER A 289 -6.09 7.27 -5.85
CA SER A 289 -7.35 7.31 -6.60
C SER A 289 -7.47 8.57 -7.45
N GLY A 290 -8.55 8.69 -8.23
CA GLY A 290 -8.93 9.92 -8.93
C GLY A 290 -8.18 10.19 -10.22
N GLY A 291 -7.75 9.19 -10.98
CA GLY A 291 -7.13 9.38 -12.29
C GLY A 291 -5.99 8.41 -12.59
N THR A 292 -5.05 8.82 -13.44
CA THR A 292 -3.88 8.01 -13.74
C THR A 292 -2.89 8.04 -12.58
N VAL A 293 -2.48 6.87 -12.12
CA VAL A 293 -1.44 6.71 -11.10
C VAL A 293 -0.16 6.18 -11.77
N ASN A 294 0.94 6.91 -11.62
CA ASN A 294 2.26 6.47 -12.04
C ASN A 294 3.13 6.26 -10.79
N LEU A 295 3.43 5.02 -10.49
CA LEU A 295 4.23 4.64 -9.34
C LEU A 295 5.61 4.17 -9.82
N HIS A 296 6.54 5.12 -9.86
CA HIS A 296 7.92 4.89 -10.30
C HIS A 296 8.86 4.55 -9.13
N ALA A 297 8.39 4.70 -7.92
CA ALA A 297 9.12 4.44 -6.69
C ALA A 297 9.31 2.96 -6.39
N GLN A 298 10.34 2.63 -5.63
CA GLN A 298 10.51 1.31 -5.03
C GLN A 298 9.56 1.14 -3.83
N LEU A 299 8.79 0.06 -3.83
CA LEU A 299 7.85 -0.24 -2.75
C LEU A 299 8.53 -1.03 -1.65
N ASN A 300 8.31 -0.64 -0.40
CA ASN A 300 8.84 -1.26 0.81
C ASN A 300 7.75 -1.36 1.89
N GLY A 301 7.91 -2.29 2.82
CA GLY A 301 7.06 -2.44 4.00
C GLY A 301 6.00 -3.52 3.88
N ALA A 302 5.18 -3.63 4.93
CA ALA A 302 4.17 -4.68 5.10
C ALA A 302 2.73 -4.14 5.15
N GLY A 303 2.54 -2.85 4.89
CA GLY A 303 1.22 -2.21 4.87
C GLY A 303 0.44 -2.43 3.58
N THR A 304 -0.66 -1.70 3.44
CA THR A 304 -1.55 -1.81 2.29
C THR A 304 -1.35 -0.64 1.33
N ILE A 305 -1.24 -0.93 0.04
CA ILE A 305 -1.30 0.08 -1.03
C ILE A 305 -2.55 -0.22 -1.85
N THR A 306 -3.53 0.69 -1.80
CA THR A 306 -4.80 0.56 -2.55
C THR A 306 -4.76 1.48 -3.76
N ILE A 307 -5.05 0.95 -4.92
CA ILE A 307 -5.05 1.69 -6.19
C ILE A 307 -6.40 1.56 -6.87
N GLY A 308 -7.04 2.70 -7.12
CA GLY A 308 -8.39 2.78 -7.65
C GLY A 308 -9.44 2.67 -6.54
N THR A 309 -10.70 2.62 -6.97
CA THR A 309 -11.88 2.40 -6.11
C THR A 309 -12.81 1.42 -6.79
N ALA A 310 -13.72 0.82 -6.04
CA ALA A 310 -14.75 -0.07 -6.59
C ALA A 310 -15.68 0.63 -7.59
N ASP A 311 -15.79 1.96 -7.54
CA ASP A 311 -16.75 2.74 -8.33
C ASP A 311 -16.12 3.44 -9.54
N ALA A 312 -14.79 3.45 -9.65
CA ALA A 312 -14.11 4.24 -10.67
C ALA A 312 -13.02 3.45 -11.42
N ALA A 313 -13.05 3.59 -12.75
CA ALA A 313 -11.92 3.17 -13.60
C ALA A 313 -10.69 4.06 -13.33
N GLY A 314 -9.50 3.48 -13.41
CA GLY A 314 -8.25 4.23 -13.26
C GLY A 314 -7.06 3.43 -13.77
N GLN A 315 -6.22 4.08 -14.57
CA GLN A 315 -4.99 3.47 -15.07
C GLN A 315 -3.88 3.55 -14.03
N VAL A 316 -3.13 2.48 -13.89
CA VAL A 316 -1.97 2.40 -12.98
C VAL A 316 -0.75 1.90 -13.72
N ASN A 317 0.36 2.59 -13.57
CA ASN A 317 1.66 2.18 -14.09
C ASN A 317 2.65 2.00 -12.94
N ILE A 318 3.06 0.77 -12.67
CA ILE A 318 4.10 0.44 -11.68
C ILE A 318 5.35 0.05 -12.46
N SER A 319 6.28 0.98 -12.58
CA SER A 319 7.45 0.80 -13.45
C SER A 319 8.72 0.35 -12.75
N ASN A 320 8.81 0.52 -11.42
CA ASN A 320 9.98 0.08 -10.68
C ASN A 320 9.98 -1.44 -10.49
N THR A 321 11.11 -2.09 -10.75
CA THR A 321 11.24 -3.55 -10.68
C THR A 321 11.81 -4.06 -9.37
N GLY A 322 12.33 -3.17 -8.52
CA GLY A 322 13.07 -3.50 -7.28
C GLY A 322 12.19 -3.66 -6.03
N ASN A 323 10.93 -4.10 -6.15
CA ASN A 323 9.96 -4.15 -5.03
C ASN A 323 10.11 -5.38 -4.12
N THR A 324 11.28 -5.96 -4.03
CA THR A 324 11.55 -7.20 -3.26
C THR A 324 11.37 -7.06 -1.76
N ASN A 325 11.38 -5.83 -1.24
CA ASN A 325 11.17 -5.53 0.18
C ASN A 325 9.71 -5.22 0.53
N PHE A 326 8.80 -5.29 -0.44
CA PHE A 326 7.38 -5.12 -0.19
C PHE A 326 6.74 -6.48 0.10
N THR A 327 6.32 -6.67 1.35
CA THR A 327 5.67 -7.89 1.84
C THR A 327 4.20 -7.68 2.18
N GLY A 328 3.71 -6.47 1.96
CA GLY A 328 2.34 -6.06 2.25
C GLY A 328 1.32 -6.48 1.19
N ARG A 329 0.21 -5.76 1.17
CA ARG A 329 -0.92 -6.00 0.27
C ARG A 329 -1.04 -4.86 -0.76
N LEU A 330 -0.98 -5.20 -2.04
CA LEU A 330 -1.26 -4.29 -3.14
C LEU A 330 -2.68 -4.58 -3.65
N GLU A 331 -3.61 -3.67 -3.40
CA GLU A 331 -5.00 -3.79 -3.82
C GLU A 331 -5.24 -3.02 -5.12
N LEU A 332 -5.71 -3.72 -6.14
CA LEU A 332 -6.07 -3.18 -7.43
C LEU A 332 -7.59 -3.25 -7.55
N LEU A 333 -8.25 -2.10 -7.33
CA LEU A 333 -9.69 -1.99 -7.33
C LEU A 333 -10.22 -1.31 -8.59
N GLY A 334 -11.37 -1.75 -9.08
CA GLY A 334 -12.06 -1.18 -10.23
C GLY A 334 -13.52 -1.59 -10.27
N ASN A 335 -14.29 -0.97 -11.17
CA ASN A 335 -15.74 -1.24 -11.32
C ASN A 335 -16.08 -2.44 -12.20
N GLY A 336 -15.09 -3.20 -12.65
CA GLY A 336 -15.30 -4.34 -13.56
C GLY A 336 -15.63 -3.96 -15.00
N GLU A 337 -15.79 -2.67 -15.33
CA GLU A 337 -16.10 -2.20 -16.66
C GLU A 337 -14.84 -1.94 -17.50
N ASN A 338 -14.96 -2.10 -18.83
CA ASN A 338 -13.88 -1.75 -19.78
C ASN A 338 -12.53 -2.43 -19.52
N MET A 339 -12.54 -3.66 -19.02
CA MET A 339 -11.29 -4.39 -18.76
C MET A 339 -10.54 -4.79 -20.06
N SER A 340 -11.16 -4.63 -21.21
CA SER A 340 -10.53 -4.77 -22.53
C SER A 340 -9.84 -3.50 -23.03
N THR A 341 -9.98 -2.36 -22.35
CA THR A 341 -9.38 -1.08 -22.70
C THR A 341 -8.37 -0.64 -21.64
N ASN A 342 -7.40 0.19 -22.00
CA ASN A 342 -6.35 0.67 -21.08
C ASN A 342 -6.89 1.53 -19.91
N ALA A 343 -8.18 1.79 -19.86
CA ALA A 343 -8.76 2.71 -18.87
C ALA A 343 -8.83 2.13 -17.45
N ASN A 344 -8.84 0.80 -17.30
CA ASN A 344 -8.96 0.13 -16.00
C ASN A 344 -7.85 -0.91 -15.78
N TRP A 345 -6.61 -0.52 -16.01
CA TRP A 345 -5.46 -1.42 -15.98
C TRP A 345 -4.43 -1.07 -14.94
N ALA A 346 -3.85 -2.11 -14.33
CA ALA A 346 -2.59 -2.02 -13.62
C ALA A 346 -1.47 -2.63 -14.47
N ALA A 347 -0.55 -1.79 -14.93
CA ALA A 347 0.60 -2.22 -15.71
C ALA A 347 1.83 -2.37 -14.81
N PHE A 348 2.44 -3.54 -14.85
CA PHE A 348 3.70 -3.82 -14.16
C PHE A 348 4.84 -3.91 -15.17
N GLY A 349 5.93 -3.20 -14.92
CA GLY A 349 7.15 -3.28 -15.74
C GLY A 349 7.74 -4.70 -15.77
N ALA A 350 8.51 -4.99 -16.81
CA ALA A 350 9.19 -6.28 -16.95
C ALA A 350 10.11 -6.55 -15.76
N GLY A 351 10.03 -7.75 -15.17
CA GLY A 351 10.85 -8.15 -14.02
C GLY A 351 10.41 -7.56 -12.68
N ASN A 352 9.24 -6.92 -12.62
CA ASN A 352 8.70 -6.43 -11.35
C ASN A 352 8.34 -7.62 -10.44
N THR A 353 9.00 -7.68 -9.29
CA THR A 353 8.76 -8.70 -8.27
C THR A 353 8.34 -8.00 -6.97
N LEU A 354 7.24 -8.46 -6.38
CA LEU A 354 6.94 -8.14 -4.99
C LEU A 354 7.59 -9.21 -4.09
N GLY A 355 8.17 -8.79 -2.99
CA GLY A 355 8.96 -9.65 -2.09
C GLY A 355 8.16 -10.64 -1.24
N GLY A 356 7.15 -11.29 -1.81
CA GLY A 356 6.24 -12.19 -1.10
C GLY A 356 4.94 -11.53 -0.65
N GLY A 357 4.71 -10.28 -1.00
CA GLY A 357 3.45 -9.59 -0.79
C GLY A 357 2.31 -10.17 -1.64
N THR A 358 1.09 -9.77 -1.33
CA THR A 358 -0.11 -10.22 -2.03
C THR A 358 -0.62 -9.13 -2.98
N ILE A 359 -0.90 -9.49 -4.21
CA ILE A 359 -1.65 -8.67 -5.17
C ILE A 359 -3.11 -9.11 -5.09
N PHE A 360 -3.96 -8.24 -4.55
CA PHE A 360 -5.41 -8.41 -4.57
C PHE A 360 -5.98 -7.70 -5.78
N ILE A 361 -6.83 -8.38 -6.54
CA ILE A 361 -7.46 -7.84 -7.74
C ILE A 361 -8.96 -8.00 -7.62
N ASP A 362 -9.70 -6.90 -7.70
CA ASP A 362 -11.16 -6.92 -7.75
C ASP A 362 -11.70 -5.87 -8.72
N GLY A 363 -12.36 -6.30 -9.77
CA GLY A 363 -12.94 -5.45 -10.80
C GLY A 363 -11.92 -4.70 -11.65
N LYS A 364 -10.66 -5.14 -11.72
CA LYS A 364 -9.58 -4.48 -12.48
C LYS A 364 -8.81 -5.44 -13.37
N GLY A 365 -8.34 -4.93 -14.49
CA GLY A 365 -7.38 -5.62 -15.35
C GLY A 365 -5.95 -5.47 -14.84
N PHE A 366 -5.16 -6.50 -15.06
CA PHE A 366 -3.75 -6.57 -14.69
C PHE A 366 -2.91 -6.82 -15.94
N HIS A 367 -2.00 -5.93 -16.24
CA HIS A 367 -1.06 -6.09 -17.35
C HIS A 367 0.34 -6.41 -16.81
N PHE A 368 0.82 -7.60 -17.10
CA PHE A 368 2.11 -8.08 -16.68
C PHE A 368 3.00 -8.33 -17.89
N SER A 369 4.21 -7.82 -17.89
CA SER A 369 5.19 -8.16 -18.92
C SER A 369 5.67 -9.59 -18.74
N ALA A 370 5.90 -10.32 -19.84
CA ALA A 370 6.31 -11.73 -19.81
C ALA A 370 7.44 -12.01 -18.79
N GLY A 371 7.34 -13.13 -18.08
CA GLY A 371 8.35 -13.54 -17.11
C GLY A 371 7.79 -14.29 -15.90
N THR A 372 8.53 -14.27 -14.81
CA THR A 372 8.17 -14.94 -13.55
C THR A 372 7.87 -13.90 -12.47
N THR A 373 6.80 -14.13 -11.72
CA THR A 373 6.49 -13.39 -10.49
C THR A 373 6.34 -14.35 -9.32
N ALA A 374 6.87 -13.95 -8.15
CA ALA A 374 6.74 -14.68 -6.88
C ALA A 374 5.62 -14.11 -5.98
N ALA A 375 4.95 -13.04 -6.42
CA ALA A 375 3.84 -12.46 -5.67
C ALA A 375 2.70 -13.45 -5.51
N ASN A 376 2.03 -13.42 -4.36
CA ASN A 376 0.77 -14.10 -4.16
C ASN A 376 -0.35 -13.31 -4.87
N PHE A 377 -1.33 -14.02 -5.40
CA PHE A 377 -2.51 -13.42 -6.02
C PHE A 377 -3.77 -13.82 -5.24
N GLU A 378 -4.63 -12.84 -5.03
CA GLU A 378 -5.96 -13.06 -4.47
C GLU A 378 -6.98 -12.38 -5.37
N ILE A 379 -7.96 -13.15 -5.85
CA ILE A 379 -8.99 -12.65 -6.76
C ILE A 379 -10.26 -12.36 -5.98
N GLY A 380 -10.66 -11.10 -5.98
CA GLY A 380 -11.89 -10.63 -5.33
C GLY A 380 -13.16 -11.11 -6.03
N ALA A 381 -14.30 -10.85 -5.40
CA ALA A 381 -15.59 -11.42 -5.81
C ALA A 381 -16.08 -10.94 -7.18
N THR A 382 -15.71 -9.74 -7.61
CA THR A 382 -16.15 -9.19 -8.90
C THR A 382 -15.47 -9.90 -10.06
N HIS A 383 -14.22 -9.81 -10.18
CA HIS A 383 -13.28 -10.62 -10.95
C HIS A 383 -11.96 -9.90 -11.22
N GLY A 384 -10.93 -10.62 -11.64
CA GLY A 384 -9.68 -10.07 -12.14
C GLY A 384 -9.42 -10.54 -13.56
N THR A 385 -8.85 -9.69 -14.39
CA THR A 385 -8.44 -10.05 -15.76
C THR A 385 -6.96 -9.80 -15.93
N VAL A 386 -6.23 -10.79 -16.42
CA VAL A 386 -4.83 -10.62 -16.84
C VAL A 386 -4.80 -10.40 -18.33
N GLN A 387 -4.25 -9.27 -18.75
CA GLN A 387 -4.04 -8.98 -20.18
C GLN A 387 -2.56 -8.86 -20.50
N ASN A 388 -2.24 -9.23 -21.72
CA ASN A 388 -0.91 -9.10 -22.24
C ASN A 388 -0.86 -8.72 -23.72
N GLY A 389 0.18 -7.95 -24.05
CA GLY A 389 0.38 -7.45 -25.40
C GLY A 389 1.19 -8.35 -26.34
N SER A 390 1.69 -9.52 -25.92
CA SER A 390 2.61 -10.31 -26.72
C SER A 390 2.12 -11.73 -27.00
N SER A 391 1.84 -12.04 -28.26
CA SER A 391 1.47 -13.39 -28.68
C SER A 391 2.62 -14.38 -28.46
N GLY A 392 2.30 -15.55 -27.90
CA GLY A 392 3.27 -16.61 -27.60
C GLY A 392 4.05 -16.42 -26.29
N ALA A 393 3.73 -15.42 -25.50
CA ALA A 393 4.41 -15.18 -24.22
C ALA A 393 4.08 -16.25 -23.18
N THR A 394 5.07 -16.54 -22.33
CA THR A 394 4.94 -17.43 -21.16
C THR A 394 5.04 -16.62 -19.88
N TYR A 395 4.12 -16.88 -18.97
CA TYR A 395 4.04 -16.30 -17.64
C TYR A 395 4.15 -17.39 -16.60
N THR A 396 4.98 -17.16 -15.59
CA THR A 396 5.10 -18.08 -14.45
C THR A 396 4.69 -17.34 -13.19
N PHE A 397 3.65 -17.83 -12.54
CA PHE A 397 3.15 -17.38 -11.26
C PHE A 397 3.60 -18.38 -10.20
N SER A 398 4.64 -18.06 -9.46
CA SER A 398 5.23 -18.97 -8.47
C SER A 398 4.71 -18.72 -7.04
N GLY A 399 4.01 -17.60 -6.81
CA GLY A 399 3.27 -17.35 -5.57
C GLY A 399 1.95 -18.10 -5.51
N ASN A 400 1.30 -18.08 -4.35
CA ASN A 400 0.02 -18.73 -4.15
C ASN A 400 -1.11 -17.97 -4.85
N LEU A 401 -2.09 -18.70 -5.35
CA LEU A 401 -3.35 -18.15 -5.85
C LEU A 401 -4.46 -18.47 -4.86
N SER A 402 -5.29 -17.46 -4.54
CA SER A 402 -6.40 -17.56 -3.59
C SER A 402 -7.60 -16.73 -4.06
N GLY A 403 -8.71 -16.77 -3.31
CA GLY A 403 -9.91 -15.99 -3.58
C GLY A 403 -11.00 -16.75 -4.31
N SER A 404 -12.19 -16.11 -4.42
CA SER A 404 -13.41 -16.74 -4.92
C SER A 404 -13.89 -16.19 -6.27
N GLY A 405 -13.26 -15.14 -6.77
CA GLY A 405 -13.66 -14.50 -8.02
C GLY A 405 -13.19 -15.23 -9.27
N ALA A 406 -13.63 -14.75 -10.41
CA ALA A 406 -13.17 -15.25 -11.69
C ALA A 406 -11.82 -14.60 -12.07
N TRP A 407 -10.84 -15.41 -12.40
CA TRP A 407 -9.62 -14.94 -13.03
C TRP A 407 -9.67 -15.25 -14.51
N GLY A 408 -9.97 -14.25 -15.30
CA GLY A 408 -10.05 -14.32 -16.75
C GLY A 408 -8.77 -13.84 -17.42
N MET A 409 -8.58 -14.30 -18.66
CA MET A 409 -7.52 -13.80 -19.55
C MET A 409 -8.20 -13.14 -20.74
N SER A 410 -8.17 -11.81 -20.76
CA SER A 410 -8.70 -11.05 -21.89
C SER A 410 -7.60 -10.79 -22.90
N THR A 411 -7.57 -11.51 -24.01
CA THR A 411 -6.79 -11.03 -25.16
C THR A 411 -7.02 -11.76 -26.46
N ASN A 412 -6.70 -11.08 -27.56
CA ASN A 412 -6.57 -11.60 -28.92
C ASN A 412 -5.28 -12.41 -29.15
N VAL A 413 -4.58 -12.87 -28.11
CA VAL A 413 -3.25 -13.47 -28.23
C VAL A 413 -3.14 -14.79 -27.48
N ARG A 414 -2.34 -15.70 -28.04
CA ARG A 414 -2.05 -16.98 -27.38
C ARG A 414 -1.03 -16.78 -26.27
N MET A 415 -1.34 -17.28 -25.07
CA MET A 415 -0.44 -17.22 -23.92
C MET A 415 -0.36 -18.56 -23.21
N THR A 416 0.78 -18.77 -22.56
CA THR A 416 0.99 -19.90 -21.66
C THR A 416 1.16 -19.39 -20.23
N ASN A 417 0.29 -19.82 -19.35
CA ASN A 417 0.33 -19.49 -17.93
C ASN A 417 0.77 -20.71 -17.13
N ILE A 418 1.81 -20.56 -16.34
CA ILE A 418 2.37 -21.61 -15.51
C ILE A 418 2.13 -21.22 -14.05
N LEU A 419 1.30 -21.99 -13.35
CA LEU A 419 1.00 -21.82 -11.94
C LEU A 419 1.79 -22.88 -11.14
N THR A 420 2.78 -22.43 -10.37
CA THR A 420 3.63 -23.34 -9.56
C THR A 420 3.44 -23.19 -8.06
N GLY A 421 2.76 -22.11 -7.62
CA GLY A 421 2.37 -21.91 -6.23
C GLY A 421 1.17 -22.76 -5.81
N SER A 422 0.76 -22.65 -4.55
CA SER A 422 -0.43 -23.33 -4.01
C SER A 422 -1.70 -22.72 -4.60
N LEU A 423 -2.65 -23.58 -4.97
CA LEU A 423 -3.98 -23.22 -5.46
C LEU A 423 -5.09 -23.65 -4.47
N LYS A 424 -4.73 -24.23 -3.32
CA LYS A 424 -5.69 -24.82 -2.37
C LYS A 424 -6.69 -23.82 -1.78
N ASP A 425 -6.35 -22.53 -1.78
CA ASP A 425 -7.18 -21.46 -1.25
C ASP A 425 -7.94 -20.70 -2.38
N PHE A 426 -7.82 -21.16 -3.63
CA PHE A 426 -8.56 -20.61 -4.76
C PHE A 426 -9.84 -21.42 -4.99
N THR A 427 -10.98 -20.78 -4.74
CA THR A 427 -12.32 -21.34 -4.90
C THR A 427 -13.10 -20.73 -6.07
N GLY A 428 -12.43 -19.85 -6.82
CA GLY A 428 -13.01 -19.11 -7.92
C GLY A 428 -12.98 -19.85 -9.25
N THR A 429 -13.12 -19.09 -10.32
CA THR A 429 -13.14 -19.61 -11.70
C THR A 429 -11.88 -19.17 -12.46
N LEU A 430 -11.12 -20.11 -12.98
CA LEU A 430 -10.16 -19.82 -14.04
C LEU A 430 -10.87 -19.90 -15.39
N SER A 431 -10.84 -18.79 -16.14
CA SER A 431 -11.53 -18.73 -17.43
C SER A 431 -10.65 -18.13 -18.53
N THR A 432 -11.06 -18.35 -19.76
CA THR A 432 -10.63 -17.58 -20.92
C THR A 432 -11.72 -16.57 -21.21
N ASP A 433 -11.38 -15.28 -21.28
CA ASP A 433 -12.37 -14.25 -21.61
C ASP A 433 -12.81 -14.39 -23.07
N GLU A 434 -14.13 -14.34 -23.28
CA GLU A 434 -14.81 -14.77 -24.49
C GLU A 434 -15.06 -13.67 -25.52
N THR A 435 -14.68 -12.43 -25.23
CA THR A 435 -15.12 -11.29 -26.04
C THR A 435 -14.40 -11.16 -27.37
N SER A 436 -13.42 -12.03 -27.66
CA SER A 436 -12.61 -11.95 -28.86
C SER A 436 -12.87 -13.12 -29.80
N ALA A 437 -13.46 -12.80 -30.93
CA ALA A 437 -13.69 -13.72 -32.06
C ALA A 437 -12.37 -14.19 -32.75
N ASN A 438 -11.21 -13.81 -32.27
CA ASN A 438 -9.93 -14.03 -32.91
C ASN A 438 -9.06 -15.02 -32.13
N ASN A 439 -9.09 -16.32 -32.50
CA ASN A 439 -8.04 -17.36 -32.32
C ASN A 439 -7.19 -17.31 -31.00
N SER A 440 -7.69 -16.80 -29.89
CA SER A 440 -6.93 -16.74 -28.66
C SER A 440 -7.07 -18.04 -27.87
N ARG A 441 -6.03 -18.85 -27.91
CA ARG A 441 -5.92 -20.06 -27.12
C ARG A 441 -5.12 -19.76 -25.86
N GLN A 442 -5.75 -19.90 -24.70
CA GLN A 442 -5.08 -19.82 -23.42
C GLN A 442 -4.65 -21.22 -22.97
N VAL A 443 -3.41 -21.32 -22.54
CA VAL A 443 -2.84 -22.55 -21.97
C VAL A 443 -2.54 -22.31 -20.51
N TRP A 444 -3.11 -23.13 -19.63
CA TRP A 444 -2.86 -23.16 -18.22
C TRP A 444 -2.07 -24.42 -17.86
N ASN A 445 -0.86 -24.26 -17.35
CA ASN A 445 -0.01 -25.36 -16.86
C ASN A 445 0.02 -25.35 -15.36
N PHE A 446 -0.44 -26.43 -14.73
CA PHE A 446 -0.40 -26.64 -13.30
C PHE A 446 0.75 -27.60 -12.96
N GLY A 447 1.72 -27.13 -12.21
CA GLY A 447 2.95 -27.86 -11.95
C GLY A 447 3.85 -27.97 -13.18
N ASN A 448 5.04 -27.41 -13.13
CA ASN A 448 6.00 -27.55 -14.22
C ASN A 448 6.95 -28.70 -13.90
N GLY A 449 7.10 -29.65 -14.82
CA GLY A 449 7.87 -30.86 -14.79
C GLY A 449 9.07 -30.87 -13.82
N GLY A 450 8.83 -31.23 -12.55
CA GLY A 450 9.85 -31.31 -11.51
C GLY A 450 9.63 -30.45 -10.28
N ALA A 451 8.82 -29.41 -10.31
CA ALA A 451 8.38 -28.76 -9.10
C ALA A 451 7.22 -29.56 -8.51
N SER A 452 7.47 -30.31 -7.46
CA SER A 452 6.43 -31.00 -6.73
C SER A 452 5.38 -29.99 -6.30
N VAL A 453 4.11 -30.27 -6.56
CA VAL A 453 3.01 -29.73 -5.77
C VAL A 453 3.19 -30.36 -4.40
N THR A 454 4.07 -29.78 -3.59
CA THR A 454 4.36 -30.22 -2.24
C THR A 454 3.32 -29.63 -1.28
N GLY A 455 2.09 -29.99 -1.49
CA GLY A 455 1.07 -29.87 -0.47
C GLY A 455 0.66 -31.28 -0.08
N ALA A 456 0.63 -31.57 1.19
CA ALA A 456 0.10 -32.81 1.74
C ALA A 456 -1.43 -32.91 1.52
N GLY A 457 -1.93 -32.46 0.39
CA GLY A 457 -3.33 -32.52 0.02
C GLY A 457 -3.47 -33.12 -1.36
N ASN A 458 -4.41 -34.04 -1.50
CA ASN A 458 -4.79 -34.61 -2.78
C ASN A 458 -5.54 -33.61 -3.69
N ALA A 459 -5.64 -32.35 -3.31
CA ALA A 459 -6.38 -31.33 -4.04
C ALA A 459 -5.45 -30.25 -4.61
N ILE A 460 -5.61 -29.93 -5.87
CA ILE A 460 -4.91 -28.80 -6.53
C ILE A 460 -5.55 -27.48 -6.15
N PHE A 461 -6.88 -27.42 -6.04
CA PHE A 461 -7.68 -26.22 -5.83
C PHE A 461 -8.45 -26.26 -4.51
N GLY A 462 -8.96 -25.11 -4.08
CA GLY A 462 -9.98 -25.03 -3.04
C GLY A 462 -11.32 -25.64 -3.51
N ASP A 463 -12.18 -25.97 -2.54
CA ASP A 463 -13.49 -26.57 -2.85
C ASP A 463 -14.36 -25.56 -3.64
N GLY A 464 -14.99 -26.06 -4.69
CA GLY A 464 -15.88 -25.24 -5.54
C GLY A 464 -15.17 -24.50 -6.68
N ALA A 465 -13.86 -24.63 -6.84
CA ALA A 465 -13.14 -24.04 -7.97
C ALA A 465 -13.63 -24.57 -9.33
N ILE A 466 -13.59 -23.72 -10.34
CA ILE A 466 -14.07 -24.00 -11.69
C ILE A 466 -12.96 -23.72 -12.70
N LEU A 467 -12.74 -24.67 -13.62
CA LEU A 467 -11.94 -24.48 -14.84
C LEU A 467 -12.91 -24.33 -16.02
N ALA A 468 -13.18 -23.08 -16.41
CA ALA A 468 -14.17 -22.77 -17.43
C ALA A 468 -13.52 -22.56 -18.80
N GLY A 469 -14.02 -23.25 -19.81
CA GLY A 469 -13.71 -22.97 -21.21
C GLY A 469 -14.68 -21.98 -21.82
N ASN A 470 -14.36 -21.53 -23.03
CA ASN A 470 -15.19 -20.64 -23.80
C ASN A 470 -16.57 -21.31 -24.09
N THR A 471 -17.66 -20.70 -23.61
CA THR A 471 -19.03 -21.18 -23.85
C THR A 471 -19.61 -20.67 -25.15
N GLY A 472 -19.02 -19.65 -25.79
CA GLY A 472 -19.49 -19.04 -27.04
C GLY A 472 -19.01 -19.69 -28.33
N SER A 473 -18.03 -20.60 -28.26
CA SER A 473 -17.48 -21.25 -29.47
C SER A 473 -17.40 -22.76 -29.32
N ALA A 474 -17.98 -23.46 -30.29
CA ALA A 474 -17.83 -24.91 -30.44
C ALA A 474 -16.55 -25.32 -31.21
N ASP A 475 -15.72 -24.36 -31.64
CA ASP A 475 -14.49 -24.63 -32.36
C ASP A 475 -13.44 -25.23 -31.43
N ALA A 476 -13.04 -26.47 -31.68
CA ALA A 476 -12.04 -27.19 -30.90
C ALA A 476 -10.65 -26.48 -30.89
N GLY A 477 -10.39 -25.61 -31.86
CA GLY A 477 -9.18 -24.78 -31.93
C GLY A 477 -9.15 -23.64 -30.92
N LEU A 478 -10.31 -23.26 -30.37
CA LEU A 478 -10.49 -22.19 -29.42
C LEU A 478 -10.73 -22.70 -27.98
N ALA A 479 -10.67 -24.00 -27.75
CA ALA A 479 -10.84 -24.59 -26.45
C ALA A 479 -9.76 -24.09 -25.45
N ALA A 480 -10.16 -23.77 -24.24
CA ALA A 480 -9.20 -23.56 -23.14
C ALA A 480 -8.37 -24.83 -22.92
N GLN A 481 -7.09 -24.70 -22.71
CA GLN A 481 -6.18 -25.82 -22.48
C GLN A 481 -5.69 -25.84 -21.05
N TYR A 482 -6.08 -26.84 -20.28
CA TYR A 482 -5.63 -27.09 -18.93
C TYR A 482 -4.67 -28.29 -18.91
N ASN A 483 -3.43 -28.06 -18.55
CA ASN A 483 -2.41 -29.11 -18.49
C ASN A 483 -2.04 -29.38 -17.04
N VAL A 484 -2.18 -30.63 -16.61
CA VAL A 484 -1.81 -31.10 -15.29
C VAL A 484 -0.60 -32.01 -15.42
N ASN A 485 0.55 -31.56 -14.92
CA ASN A 485 1.80 -32.32 -14.97
C ASN A 485 2.12 -32.84 -13.57
N TYR A 486 1.60 -34.00 -13.23
CA TYR A 486 1.79 -34.60 -11.92
C TYR A 486 2.51 -35.95 -12.02
N ASN A 487 3.63 -36.11 -11.32
CA ASN A 487 4.52 -37.27 -11.44
C ASN A 487 4.50 -38.19 -10.21
N ASN A 488 3.75 -37.84 -9.16
CA ASN A 488 3.66 -38.67 -7.94
C ASN A 488 2.48 -39.63 -8.01
N ALA A 489 2.21 -40.37 -6.92
CA ALA A 489 1.27 -41.48 -6.94
C ALA A 489 -0.15 -41.10 -7.38
N GLU A 490 -0.79 -40.15 -6.69
CA GLU A 490 -2.18 -39.77 -6.97
C GLU A 490 -2.39 -38.27 -6.70
N LEU A 491 -3.23 -37.62 -7.52
CA LEU A 491 -3.68 -36.25 -7.36
C LEU A 491 -5.16 -36.14 -7.67
N VAL A 492 -5.96 -35.64 -6.76
CA VAL A 492 -7.37 -35.35 -7.01
C VAL A 492 -7.51 -33.92 -7.52
N LEU A 493 -8.05 -33.78 -8.74
CA LEU A 493 -8.50 -32.49 -9.26
C LEU A 493 -9.94 -32.27 -8.77
N ASN A 494 -10.10 -31.47 -7.73
CA ASN A 494 -11.38 -31.16 -7.15
C ASN A 494 -12.09 -29.95 -7.80
N ALA A 495 -11.47 -29.30 -8.80
CA ALA A 495 -12.10 -28.26 -9.60
C ALA A 495 -13.03 -28.87 -10.67
N LEU A 496 -14.19 -28.23 -10.88
CA LEU A 496 -15.12 -28.59 -11.94
C LEU A 496 -14.61 -28.10 -13.30
N VAL A 497 -14.42 -28.98 -14.26
CA VAL A 497 -14.05 -28.63 -15.64
C VAL A 497 -15.30 -28.55 -16.51
N GLN A 498 -15.54 -27.41 -17.14
CA GLN A 498 -16.75 -27.13 -17.89
C GLN A 498 -16.52 -26.33 -19.18
N GLY A 499 -17.54 -26.26 -20.04
CA GLY A 499 -17.51 -25.52 -21.31
C GLY A 499 -16.57 -26.15 -22.35
N ASN A 500 -16.12 -25.37 -23.33
CA ASN A 500 -15.17 -25.84 -24.34
C ASN A 500 -13.74 -25.86 -23.76
N SER A 501 -13.47 -26.85 -22.92
CA SER A 501 -12.20 -27.02 -22.19
C SER A 501 -11.56 -28.37 -22.57
N ASN A 502 -10.28 -28.33 -22.92
CA ASN A 502 -9.42 -29.51 -22.99
C ASN A 502 -8.69 -29.68 -21.67
N LEU A 503 -8.61 -30.90 -21.16
CA LEU A 503 -7.79 -31.28 -20.03
C LEU A 503 -6.73 -32.29 -20.47
N THR A 504 -5.46 -32.02 -20.17
CA THR A 504 -4.36 -32.93 -20.51
C THR A 504 -3.57 -33.27 -19.27
N HIS A 505 -3.36 -34.56 -19.02
CA HIS A 505 -2.42 -35.08 -18.02
C HIS A 505 -1.17 -35.60 -18.73
N ALA A 506 -0.03 -34.99 -18.44
CA ALA A 506 1.26 -35.32 -19.06
C ALA A 506 2.27 -35.91 -18.05
N GLY A 507 1.92 -36.00 -16.77
CA GLY A 507 2.75 -36.61 -15.74
C GLY A 507 2.65 -38.14 -15.75
N THR A 508 3.47 -38.80 -14.92
CA THR A 508 3.49 -40.27 -14.76
C THR A 508 2.58 -40.79 -13.63
N GLY A 509 1.97 -39.89 -12.85
CA GLY A 509 1.08 -40.24 -11.74
C GLY A 509 -0.36 -40.47 -12.17
N THR A 510 -1.24 -40.66 -11.19
CA THR A 510 -2.69 -40.76 -11.38
C THR A 510 -3.37 -39.42 -11.11
N LEU A 511 -4.07 -38.89 -12.12
CA LEU A 511 -4.96 -37.74 -11.96
C LEU A 511 -6.39 -38.24 -11.75
N ILE A 512 -6.99 -37.93 -10.62
CA ILE A 512 -8.35 -38.35 -10.28
C ILE A 512 -9.31 -37.17 -10.52
N LEU A 513 -10.34 -37.41 -11.30
CA LEU A 513 -11.44 -36.49 -11.57
C LEU A 513 -12.67 -36.97 -10.81
N ASP A 514 -13.00 -36.31 -9.70
CA ASP A 514 -14.10 -36.71 -8.80
C ASP A 514 -15.32 -35.75 -8.87
N GLN A 515 -15.39 -34.93 -9.93
CA GLN A 515 -16.45 -33.97 -10.17
C GLN A 515 -17.30 -34.38 -11.39
N ALA A 516 -18.53 -33.83 -11.46
CA ALA A 516 -19.42 -33.97 -12.61
C ALA A 516 -19.00 -33.05 -13.76
N ASN A 517 -17.82 -33.28 -14.34
CA ASN A 517 -17.26 -32.43 -15.39
C ASN A 517 -18.12 -32.41 -16.62
N THR A 518 -18.46 -31.19 -17.09
CA THR A 518 -19.32 -30.97 -18.29
C THR A 518 -18.52 -30.42 -19.47
N ALA A 519 -17.20 -30.49 -19.39
CA ALA A 519 -16.32 -30.08 -20.49
C ALA A 519 -16.58 -30.89 -21.77
N THR A 520 -16.71 -30.17 -22.88
CA THR A 520 -16.98 -30.77 -24.19
C THR A 520 -15.71 -31.00 -25.02
N GLY A 521 -14.57 -30.50 -24.55
CA GLY A 521 -13.28 -30.63 -25.21
C GLY A 521 -12.62 -32.01 -24.97
N ALA A 522 -11.39 -32.16 -25.47
CA ALA A 522 -10.64 -33.40 -25.39
C ALA A 522 -10.07 -33.67 -23.98
N LEU A 523 -10.14 -34.93 -23.56
CA LEU A 523 -9.35 -35.45 -22.45
C LEU A 523 -8.07 -36.10 -23.00
N GLY A 524 -6.92 -35.53 -22.71
CA GLY A 524 -5.62 -35.99 -23.17
C GLY A 524 -4.82 -36.68 -22.05
N ILE A 525 -4.25 -37.85 -22.36
CA ILE A 525 -3.35 -38.59 -21.46
C ILE A 525 -2.07 -38.87 -22.26
N THR A 526 -1.11 -37.94 -22.20
CA THR A 526 -0.02 -37.86 -23.19
C THR A 526 1.20 -38.69 -22.84
N ASN A 527 1.35 -39.12 -21.61
CA ASN A 527 2.43 -39.97 -21.13
C ASN A 527 1.93 -41.44 -21.05
N ALA A 528 2.73 -42.41 -21.49
CA ALA A 528 2.36 -43.82 -21.48
C ALA A 528 2.13 -44.40 -20.04
N ASP A 529 2.82 -43.86 -19.07
CA ASP A 529 2.70 -44.23 -17.67
C ASP A 529 1.63 -43.44 -16.89
N ALA A 530 1.00 -42.45 -17.56
CA ALA A 530 -0.02 -41.62 -16.96
C ALA A 530 -1.36 -42.35 -16.82
N VAL A 531 -2.05 -42.07 -15.73
CA VAL A 531 -3.42 -42.53 -15.50
C VAL A 531 -4.31 -41.33 -15.23
N VAL A 532 -5.44 -41.26 -15.91
CA VAL A 532 -6.56 -40.40 -15.51
C VAL A 532 -7.66 -41.30 -14.97
N GLN A 533 -8.09 -41.08 -13.74
CA GLN A 533 -9.13 -41.85 -13.09
C GLN A 533 -10.40 -41.04 -12.95
N LEU A 534 -11.55 -41.59 -13.40
CA LEU A 534 -12.87 -41.02 -13.16
C LEU A 534 -13.48 -41.62 -11.90
N GLY A 535 -13.71 -40.75 -10.93
CA GLY A 535 -14.31 -41.04 -9.65
C GLY A 535 -13.38 -41.77 -8.66
N THR A 536 -13.85 -41.83 -7.44
CA THR A 536 -13.31 -42.62 -6.31
C THR A 536 -14.36 -43.59 -5.84
N ALA A 537 -14.05 -44.42 -4.83
CA ALA A 537 -15.05 -45.33 -4.25
C ALA A 537 -16.29 -44.56 -3.73
N ASP A 538 -16.09 -43.34 -3.24
CA ASP A 538 -17.10 -42.52 -2.56
C ASP A 538 -17.72 -41.44 -3.42
N LYS A 539 -17.04 -41.02 -4.49
CA LYS A 539 -17.48 -39.90 -5.37
C LYS A 539 -17.47 -40.32 -6.84
N ALA A 540 -18.55 -39.98 -7.53
CA ALA A 540 -18.63 -40.19 -8.97
C ALA A 540 -17.83 -39.13 -9.71
N GLY A 541 -17.03 -39.52 -10.70
CA GLY A 541 -16.37 -38.66 -11.65
C GLY A 541 -17.04 -38.74 -13.02
N GLN A 542 -17.07 -37.64 -13.74
CA GLN A 542 -17.67 -37.57 -15.07
C GLN A 542 -16.77 -36.81 -16.03
N TRP A 543 -16.82 -37.18 -17.30
CA TRP A 543 -16.29 -36.41 -18.41
C TRP A 543 -17.29 -36.42 -19.55
N ALA A 544 -17.67 -35.23 -20.04
CA ALA A 544 -18.63 -35.09 -21.13
C ALA A 544 -17.98 -35.00 -22.54
N GLY A 545 -16.68 -34.74 -22.57
CA GLY A 545 -15.92 -34.67 -23.84
C GLY A 545 -15.83 -36.00 -24.57
N THR A 546 -15.67 -35.91 -25.89
CA THR A 546 -15.81 -37.06 -26.79
C THR A 546 -14.48 -37.66 -27.23
N VAL A 547 -13.36 -37.03 -26.99
CA VAL A 547 -12.07 -37.43 -27.57
C VAL A 547 -11.06 -37.78 -26.45
N LEU A 548 -10.55 -38.99 -26.51
CA LEU A 548 -9.39 -39.43 -25.75
C LEU A 548 -8.16 -39.39 -26.63
N ASN A 549 -7.20 -38.54 -26.33
CA ASN A 549 -5.95 -38.38 -27.04
C ASN A 549 -4.77 -38.79 -26.17
N GLY A 550 -3.82 -39.57 -26.73
CA GLY A 550 -2.54 -39.85 -26.06
C GLY A 550 -2.21 -41.33 -25.90
N ALA A 551 -1.30 -41.64 -24.99
CA ALA A 551 -0.70 -42.97 -24.80
C ALA A 551 -0.98 -43.62 -23.43
N GLY A 552 -1.48 -42.85 -22.44
CA GLY A 552 -1.70 -43.32 -21.07
C GLY A 552 -2.99 -44.12 -20.88
N THR A 553 -3.45 -44.23 -19.65
CA THR A 553 -4.62 -45.05 -19.28
C THR A 553 -5.74 -44.18 -18.70
N LEU A 554 -6.96 -44.37 -19.19
CA LEU A 554 -8.19 -43.93 -18.56
C LEU A 554 -8.74 -45.06 -17.67
N LYS A 555 -8.83 -44.81 -16.36
CA LYS A 555 -9.41 -45.73 -15.38
C LYS A 555 -10.75 -45.20 -14.90
N ILE A 556 -11.78 -46.05 -14.90
CA ILE A 556 -13.11 -45.67 -14.39
C ILE A 556 -13.39 -46.51 -13.15
N VAL A 557 -13.49 -45.84 -12.00
CA VAL A 557 -13.75 -46.46 -10.69
C VAL A 557 -15.21 -46.29 -10.29
N ASN A 558 -15.69 -45.05 -10.34
CA ASN A 558 -17.08 -44.69 -10.08
C ASN A 558 -17.40 -43.49 -10.94
N GLY A 559 -18.15 -43.70 -12.03
CA GLY A 559 -18.41 -42.58 -12.93
C GLY A 559 -19.13 -42.96 -14.20
N SER A 560 -19.45 -41.96 -14.95
CA SER A 560 -20.10 -42.13 -16.27
C SER A 560 -19.41 -41.27 -17.32
N LEU A 561 -19.39 -41.82 -18.53
CA LEU A 561 -19.09 -41.10 -19.76
C LEU A 561 -20.44 -40.73 -20.39
N THR A 562 -20.72 -39.46 -20.53
CA THR A 562 -22.03 -38.99 -21.00
C THR A 562 -22.12 -38.85 -22.53
N SER A 563 -20.99 -38.93 -23.20
CA SER A 563 -20.91 -38.86 -24.66
C SER A 563 -20.18 -40.07 -25.24
N ALA A 564 -20.41 -40.37 -26.50
CA ALA A 564 -19.63 -41.37 -27.24
C ALA A 564 -18.16 -40.96 -27.26
N MET A 565 -17.30 -41.76 -26.63
CA MET A 565 -15.87 -41.49 -26.56
C MET A 565 -15.22 -41.91 -27.88
N THR A 566 -14.65 -40.95 -28.58
CA THR A 566 -13.87 -41.24 -29.78
C THR A 566 -12.38 -41.16 -29.45
N ARG A 567 -11.63 -42.15 -29.85
CA ARG A 567 -10.17 -42.16 -29.72
C ARG A 567 -9.57 -41.32 -30.85
N GLY A 568 -8.70 -40.38 -30.49
CA GLY A 568 -8.00 -39.57 -31.48
C GLY A 568 -7.12 -40.41 -32.40
N GLU A 569 -6.90 -39.94 -33.63
CA GLU A 569 -6.02 -40.61 -34.59
C GLU A 569 -4.59 -40.76 -34.03
N GLY A 570 -4.03 -41.96 -34.03
CA GLY A 570 -2.71 -42.24 -33.47
C GLY A 570 -2.65 -42.41 -31.93
N ALA A 571 -3.78 -42.26 -31.22
CA ALA A 571 -3.81 -42.45 -29.78
C ALA A 571 -3.64 -43.93 -29.39
N THR A 572 -2.79 -44.22 -28.41
CA THR A 572 -2.54 -45.58 -27.88
C THR A 572 -3.09 -45.78 -26.47
N ALA A 573 -3.80 -44.79 -25.94
CA ALA A 573 -4.37 -44.81 -24.61
C ALA A 573 -5.26 -46.03 -24.34
N GLY A 574 -5.08 -46.67 -23.20
CA GLY A 574 -5.89 -47.78 -22.67
C GLY A 574 -7.10 -47.29 -21.89
N ILE A 575 -8.14 -48.12 -21.83
CA ILE A 575 -9.28 -47.90 -20.93
C ILE A 575 -9.35 -49.10 -19.96
N VAL A 576 -9.35 -48.84 -18.69
CA VAL A 576 -9.51 -49.82 -17.62
C VAL A 576 -10.78 -49.49 -16.84
N VAL A 577 -11.65 -50.47 -16.69
CA VAL A 577 -12.89 -50.31 -15.94
C VAL A 577 -12.81 -51.22 -14.72
N ASP A 578 -13.06 -50.64 -13.54
CA ASP A 578 -13.18 -51.39 -12.35
C ASP A 578 -14.46 -52.24 -12.39
N SER A 579 -14.43 -53.46 -11.83
CA SER A 579 -15.48 -54.47 -11.93
C SER A 579 -16.86 -54.06 -11.42
N ALA A 580 -16.97 -52.96 -10.71
CA ALA A 580 -18.22 -52.42 -10.15
C ALA A 580 -18.92 -51.39 -11.06
N VAL A 581 -18.35 -51.05 -12.22
CA VAL A 581 -18.84 -49.93 -13.06
C VAL A 581 -19.49 -50.43 -14.36
N SER A 582 -20.70 -49.99 -14.66
CA SER A 582 -21.35 -50.20 -15.97
C SER A 582 -21.00 -49.02 -16.89
N ILE A 583 -20.32 -49.28 -18.00
CA ILE A 583 -20.10 -48.31 -19.05
C ILE A 583 -21.17 -48.46 -20.11
N ASN A 584 -21.94 -47.41 -20.37
CA ASN A 584 -22.77 -47.34 -21.58
C ASN A 584 -21.92 -46.74 -22.72
N LEU A 585 -21.28 -47.57 -23.46
CA LEU A 585 -20.61 -47.18 -24.71
C LEU A 585 -21.69 -46.96 -25.76
N GLY A 586 -22.44 -45.87 -25.70
CA GLY A 586 -23.44 -45.50 -26.67
C GLY A 586 -22.86 -45.33 -28.08
N GLY A 587 -22.63 -46.39 -28.77
CA GLY A 587 -22.19 -46.44 -30.16
C GLY A 587 -22.96 -47.54 -30.87
N THR A 588 -23.73 -47.19 -31.87
CA THR A 588 -24.10 -48.12 -32.93
C THR A 588 -22.84 -48.50 -33.68
N ASN A 589 -22.55 -49.81 -33.76
CA ASN A 589 -21.47 -50.41 -34.52
C ASN A 589 -21.31 -49.80 -35.91
#